data_af8e5d75cddc6f3e556ad5c8e0351acb
#
_entry.id   af8e5d75cddc6f3e556ad5c8e0351acb
#
_cell.length_a   1.000
_cell.length_b   1.000
_cell.length_c   1.000
_cell.angle_alpha   90.00
_cell.angle_beta   90.00
_cell.angle_gamma   90.00
#
_symmetry.space_group_name_H-M   'P 1'
#
loop_
_entity.id
_entity.type
_entity.pdbx_description
1 polymer ?
#
loop_
_entity_poly.entity_id
_entity_poly.type
_entity_poly.pdbx_seq_one_letter_code
_entity_poly.pdbx_strand_id
1 'polypeptide(L)'
;RKSESAAITAVVLSVVIAYPDKLFPISCILLKTKEAFVFDIARLQAEHSADFLKGTLASHRWFDHERMETNALPFRKKQFEQVLVDYQIEKGILSENELEERKTQLYAAFDEATQSIDSWEEVYQFAYYRSDLRRRQISSQKVSQDRVMISVVPDMPENLTALSEQAQRNYEDFMRHVPLMLWADAKLRGNQEAAQQYPQFAGGIEPV
;
A
#
# COMPACT_ATOMS: atom_id res chain seq x y z
N ARG A 1 4.37 2.91 28.38
CA ARG A 1 3.19 3.80 28.26
C ARG A 1 2.77 3.76 26.80
N LYS A 2 1.56 3.27 26.50
CA LYS A 2 1.01 3.37 25.14
C LYS A 2 0.79 4.85 24.83
N SER A 3 1.33 5.33 23.69
CA SER A 3 1.01 6.67 23.20
C SER A 3 -0.41 6.66 22.66
N GLU A 4 -1.26 7.56 23.15
CA GLU A 4 -2.62 7.76 22.63
C GLU A 4 -2.64 8.78 21.46
N SER A 5 -1.47 9.23 21.03
CA SER A 5 -1.34 10.23 19.96
C SER A 5 -1.19 9.59 18.58
N ALA A 6 -2.22 9.69 17.75
CA ALA A 6 -2.20 9.29 16.35
C ALA A 6 -1.04 9.91 15.55
N ALA A 7 -0.72 11.18 15.83
CA ALA A 7 0.37 11.89 15.16
C ALA A 7 1.74 11.25 15.47
N ILE A 8 1.98 10.87 16.74
CA ILE A 8 3.23 10.21 17.12
C ILE A 8 3.32 8.84 16.44
N THR A 9 2.23 8.08 16.42
CA THR A 9 2.20 6.76 15.76
C THR A 9 2.49 6.88 14.28
N ALA A 10 1.92 7.87 13.58
CA ALA A 10 2.19 8.11 12.16
C ALA A 10 3.67 8.48 11.88
N VAL A 11 4.28 9.30 12.75
CA VAL A 11 5.71 9.63 12.64
C VAL A 11 6.58 8.39 12.87
N VAL A 12 6.31 7.62 13.92
CA VAL A 12 7.06 6.39 14.21
C VAL A 12 6.95 5.41 13.06
N LEU A 13 5.76 5.23 12.48
CA LEU A 13 5.52 4.39 11.33
C LEU A 13 6.34 4.83 10.10
N SER A 14 6.37 6.12 9.80
CA SER A 14 7.16 6.67 8.69
C SER A 14 8.66 6.41 8.88
N VAL A 15 9.17 6.53 10.11
CA VAL A 15 10.57 6.25 10.45
C VAL A 15 10.88 4.74 10.34
N VAL A 16 9.96 3.88 10.76
CA VAL A 16 10.08 2.42 10.60
C VAL A 16 10.16 2.03 9.13
N ILE A 17 9.30 2.60 8.28
CA ILE A 17 9.31 2.31 6.85
C ILE A 17 10.61 2.81 6.18
N ALA A 18 11.18 3.93 6.66
CA ALA A 18 12.44 4.46 6.15
C ALA A 18 13.68 3.65 6.58
N TYR A 19 13.64 3.05 7.77
CA TYR A 19 14.77 2.33 8.36
C TYR A 19 14.36 0.94 8.90
N PRO A 20 13.80 0.06 8.05
CA PRO A 20 13.16 -1.18 8.51
C PRO A 20 14.13 -2.10 9.26
N ASP A 21 15.37 -2.27 8.78
CA ASP A 21 16.33 -3.17 9.42
C ASP A 21 16.73 -2.74 10.82
N LYS A 22 16.87 -1.44 11.04
CA LYS A 22 17.25 -0.89 12.35
C LYS A 22 16.10 -0.90 13.35
N LEU A 23 14.85 -0.85 12.86
CA LEU A 23 13.66 -0.66 13.68
C LEU A 23 12.73 -1.88 13.65
N PHE A 24 13.26 -3.04 13.29
CA PHE A 24 12.52 -4.30 13.28
C PHE A 24 11.73 -4.58 14.59
N PRO A 25 12.30 -4.40 15.81
CA PRO A 25 11.53 -4.62 17.03
C PRO A 25 10.33 -3.67 17.17
N ILE A 26 10.45 -2.44 16.66
CA ILE A 26 9.35 -1.46 16.66
C ILE A 26 8.27 -1.87 15.66
N SER A 27 8.67 -2.43 14.50
CA SER A 27 7.73 -3.00 13.52
C SER A 27 6.86 -4.09 14.13
N CYS A 28 7.45 -4.98 14.95
CA CYS A 28 6.70 -6.03 15.66
C CYS A 28 5.69 -5.45 16.68
N ILE A 29 6.02 -4.31 17.29
CA ILE A 29 5.08 -3.61 18.19
C ILE A 29 3.93 -2.98 17.40
N LEU A 30 4.25 -2.31 16.27
CA LEU A 30 3.25 -1.66 15.42
C LEU A 30 2.31 -2.69 14.77
N LEU A 31 2.82 -3.87 14.39
CA LEU A 31 2.01 -4.95 13.84
C LEU A 31 0.84 -5.35 14.76
N LYS A 32 1.02 -5.27 16.07
CA LYS A 32 -0.02 -5.58 17.07
C LYS A 32 -1.07 -4.48 17.22
N THR A 33 -0.96 -3.40 16.45
CA THR A 33 -1.78 -2.20 16.58
C THR A 33 -2.51 -1.96 15.25
N LYS A 34 -3.82 -2.21 15.22
CA LYS A 34 -4.63 -2.04 14.00
C LYS A 34 -4.50 -0.64 13.39
N GLU A 35 -4.38 0.37 14.22
CA GLU A 35 -4.24 1.77 13.81
C GLU A 35 -2.99 2.02 12.97
N ALA A 36 -1.93 1.20 13.08
CA ALA A 36 -0.74 1.33 12.26
C ALA A 36 -1.06 1.14 10.76
N PHE A 37 -1.92 0.20 10.42
CA PHE A 37 -2.35 -0.02 9.04
C PHE A 37 -3.19 1.14 8.49
N VAL A 38 -4.06 1.73 9.35
CA VAL A 38 -4.86 2.91 8.97
C VAL A 38 -3.98 4.10 8.67
N PHE A 39 -3.06 4.38 9.59
CA PHE A 39 -2.17 5.54 9.43
C PHE A 39 -1.27 5.38 8.22
N ASP A 40 -0.87 4.15 7.88
CA ASP A 40 -0.10 3.89 6.66
C ASP A 40 -0.91 4.17 5.39
N ILE A 41 -2.15 3.71 5.34
CA ILE A 41 -3.05 4.00 4.21
C ILE A 41 -3.29 5.50 4.09
N ALA A 42 -3.59 6.19 5.20
CA ALA A 42 -3.82 7.63 5.21
C ALA A 42 -2.56 8.41 4.79
N ARG A 43 -1.37 7.98 5.23
CA ARG A 43 -0.08 8.54 4.81
C ARG A 43 0.10 8.40 3.30
N LEU A 44 -0.08 7.19 2.77
CA LEU A 44 0.10 6.92 1.35
C LEU A 44 -0.87 7.73 0.49
N GLN A 45 -2.13 7.82 0.91
CA GLN A 45 -3.14 8.64 0.23
C GLN A 45 -2.77 10.13 0.24
N ALA A 46 -2.27 10.64 1.37
CA ALA A 46 -1.82 12.02 1.48
C ALA A 46 -0.61 12.32 0.57
N GLU A 47 0.32 11.38 0.48
CA GLU A 47 1.49 11.49 -0.41
C GLU A 47 1.10 11.46 -1.89
N HIS A 48 0.19 10.56 -2.28
CA HIS A 48 -0.35 10.49 -3.64
C HIS A 48 -1.18 11.73 -4.00
N SER A 49 -2.02 12.21 -3.07
CA SER A 49 -2.83 13.40 -3.28
C SER A 49 -1.96 14.65 -3.44
N ALA A 50 -0.86 14.74 -2.72
CA ALA A 50 0.11 15.83 -2.86
C ALA A 50 0.75 15.85 -4.26
N ASP A 51 0.94 14.68 -4.88
CA ASP A 51 1.41 14.58 -6.27
C ASP A 51 0.36 15.05 -7.29
N PHE A 52 -0.91 14.79 -7.02
CA PHE A 52 -2.02 15.21 -7.90
C PHE A 52 -2.29 16.72 -7.82
N LEU A 53 -2.07 17.34 -6.66
CA LEU A 53 -2.28 18.78 -6.45
C LEU A 53 -1.15 19.66 -7.01
N LYS A 54 -0.15 19.07 -7.67
CA LYS A 54 0.93 19.81 -8.35
C LYS A 54 0.33 20.78 -9.37
N GLY A 55 0.51 22.06 -9.12
CA GLY A 55 0.10 23.14 -10.03
C GLY A 55 -1.27 23.77 -9.76
N THR A 56 -2.04 23.32 -8.76
CA THR A 56 -3.32 23.95 -8.41
C THR A 56 -3.21 25.09 -7.40
N LEU A 57 -2.16 25.10 -6.59
CA LEU A 57 -1.89 26.17 -5.62
C LEU A 57 -0.69 26.99 -6.10
N ALA A 58 -0.93 28.20 -6.55
CA ALA A 58 0.07 29.16 -7.05
C ALA A 58 1.05 29.68 -5.99
N SER A 59 1.11 29.07 -4.83
CA SER A 59 1.90 29.52 -3.70
C SER A 59 3.07 28.59 -3.42
N HIS A 60 4.27 29.12 -3.64
CA HIS A 60 5.54 28.61 -3.14
C HIS A 60 6.23 27.49 -3.94
N ARG A 61 6.78 27.83 -5.09
CA ARG A 61 7.69 26.97 -5.90
C ARG A 61 8.82 26.30 -5.09
N TRP A 62 9.23 26.87 -3.97
CA TRP A 62 10.23 26.30 -3.07
C TRP A 62 9.75 25.03 -2.38
N PHE A 63 8.56 25.07 -1.79
CA PHE A 63 7.98 23.89 -1.12
C PHE A 63 7.60 22.80 -2.11
N ASP A 64 7.24 23.15 -3.34
CA ASP A 64 6.90 22.16 -4.36
C ASP A 64 8.12 21.37 -4.79
N HIS A 65 9.30 22.01 -4.91
CA HIS A 65 10.54 21.35 -5.29
C HIS A 65 11.02 20.38 -4.18
N GLU A 66 11.12 20.83 -2.94
CA GLU A 66 11.44 19.99 -1.79
C GLU A 66 10.47 18.81 -1.64
N ARG A 67 9.18 19.04 -1.85
CA ARG A 67 8.16 18.00 -1.81
C ARG A 67 8.36 16.97 -2.92
N MET A 68 8.67 17.40 -4.13
CA MET A 68 8.92 16.50 -5.25
C MET A 68 10.14 15.62 -5.00
N GLU A 69 11.23 16.18 -4.53
CA GLU A 69 12.44 15.40 -4.17
C GLU A 69 12.16 14.43 -3.04
N THR A 70 11.44 14.88 -2.01
CA THR A 70 11.10 14.05 -0.86
C THR A 70 10.12 12.93 -1.23
N ASN A 71 9.12 13.19 -2.09
CA ASN A 71 8.16 12.18 -2.54
C ASN A 71 8.79 11.15 -3.50
N ALA A 72 9.93 11.48 -4.13
CA ALA A 72 10.68 10.54 -4.95
C ALA A 72 11.42 9.49 -4.11
N LEU A 73 11.57 9.68 -2.81
CA LEU A 73 12.28 8.74 -1.93
C LEU A 73 11.56 7.39 -1.89
N PRO A 74 12.27 6.27 -2.08
CA PRO A 74 11.65 4.94 -2.21
C PRO A 74 10.77 4.55 -1.03
N PHE A 75 11.17 4.91 0.19
CA PHE A 75 10.40 4.57 1.40
C PHE A 75 9.04 5.27 1.47
N ARG A 76 8.87 6.42 0.83
CA ARG A 76 7.58 7.12 0.78
C ARG A 76 6.52 6.39 -0.05
N LYS A 77 6.97 5.59 -1.01
CA LYS A 77 6.11 4.74 -1.86
C LYS A 77 5.85 3.37 -1.26
N LYS A 78 6.59 3.02 -0.20
CA LYS A 78 6.51 1.71 0.45
C LYS A 78 5.39 1.72 1.50
N GLN A 79 4.65 0.61 1.57
CA GLN A 79 3.62 0.39 2.58
C GLN A 79 4.19 -0.38 3.77
N PHE A 80 3.58 -0.23 4.93
CA PHE A 80 3.95 -1.00 6.11
C PHE A 80 3.75 -2.51 5.89
N GLU A 81 2.65 -2.88 5.22
CA GLU A 81 2.43 -4.28 4.80
C GLU A 81 3.60 -4.83 3.98
N GLN A 82 4.14 -4.03 3.05
CA GLN A 82 5.30 -4.42 2.25
C GLN A 82 6.55 -4.64 3.12
N VAL A 83 6.77 -3.79 4.11
CA VAL A 83 7.89 -3.97 5.07
C VAL A 83 7.75 -5.28 5.84
N LEU A 84 6.53 -5.62 6.29
CA LEU A 84 6.26 -6.89 6.98
C LEU A 84 6.50 -8.10 6.08
N VAL A 85 6.15 -8.00 4.80
CA VAL A 85 6.42 -9.05 3.79
C VAL A 85 7.91 -9.17 3.53
N ASP A 86 8.62 -8.06 3.35
CA ASP A 86 10.06 -8.04 3.08
C ASP A 86 10.85 -8.73 4.21
N TYR A 87 10.47 -8.51 5.47
CA TYR A 87 11.11 -9.21 6.60
C TYR A 87 11.01 -10.73 6.52
N GLN A 88 10.04 -11.28 5.80
CA GLN A 88 9.82 -12.71 5.68
C GLN A 88 10.56 -13.32 4.49
N ILE A 89 10.91 -12.53 3.46
CA ILE A 89 11.52 -13.01 2.23
C ILE A 89 12.93 -12.49 1.98
N GLU A 90 13.23 -11.27 2.40
CA GLU A 90 14.49 -10.63 2.10
C GLU A 90 15.56 -10.98 3.13
N LYS A 91 16.63 -11.62 2.66
CA LYS A 91 17.81 -11.89 3.48
C LYS A 91 18.61 -10.61 3.73
N GLY A 92 18.70 -9.71 2.74
CA GLY A 92 19.48 -8.49 2.82
C GLY A 92 20.93 -8.77 3.21
N ILE A 93 21.41 -8.08 4.27
CA ILE A 93 22.75 -8.26 4.84
C ILE A 93 22.79 -9.31 5.97
N LEU A 94 21.64 -9.94 6.32
CA LEU A 94 21.53 -10.88 7.42
C LEU A 94 22.14 -12.23 7.05
N SER A 95 22.68 -12.93 8.04
CA SER A 95 22.96 -14.37 7.95
C SER A 95 21.66 -15.17 7.94
N GLU A 96 21.74 -16.46 7.59
CA GLU A 96 20.57 -17.33 7.62
C GLU A 96 19.96 -17.47 9.02
N ASN A 97 20.82 -17.56 10.04
CA ASN A 97 20.36 -17.68 11.43
C ASN A 97 19.65 -16.40 11.89
N GLU A 98 20.19 -15.23 11.56
CA GLU A 98 19.57 -13.94 11.90
C GLU A 98 18.24 -13.74 11.18
N LEU A 99 18.11 -14.21 9.94
CA LEU A 99 16.85 -14.18 9.20
C LEU A 99 15.80 -15.07 9.85
N GLU A 100 16.15 -16.30 10.23
CA GLU A 100 15.22 -17.23 10.89
C GLU A 100 14.83 -16.74 12.30
N GLU A 101 15.76 -16.13 13.04
CA GLU A 101 15.42 -15.48 14.30
C GLU A 101 14.45 -14.31 14.11
N ARG A 102 14.69 -13.45 13.11
CA ARG A 102 13.79 -12.35 12.73
C ARG A 102 12.40 -12.86 12.37
N LYS A 103 12.30 -13.92 11.55
CA LYS A 103 11.02 -14.54 11.19
C LYS A 103 10.30 -15.09 12.42
N THR A 104 11.02 -15.76 13.30
CA THR A 104 10.44 -16.32 14.53
C THR A 104 9.82 -15.22 15.39
N GLN A 105 10.52 -14.11 15.59
CA GLN A 105 10.02 -12.95 16.35
C GLN A 105 8.83 -12.31 15.65
N LEU A 106 8.89 -12.14 14.33
CA LEU A 106 7.80 -11.56 13.55
C LEU A 106 6.54 -12.44 13.62
N TYR A 107 6.70 -13.75 13.46
CA TYR A 107 5.59 -14.69 13.52
C TYR A 107 4.96 -14.76 14.92
N ALA A 108 5.75 -14.66 15.96
CA ALA A 108 5.22 -14.51 17.33
C ALA A 108 4.38 -13.24 17.48
N ALA A 109 4.81 -12.14 16.86
CA ALA A 109 4.03 -10.88 16.85
C ALA A 109 2.72 -11.01 16.05
N PHE A 110 2.73 -11.74 14.91
CA PHE A 110 1.51 -12.07 14.17
C PHE A 110 0.55 -12.94 15.00
N ASP A 111 1.06 -13.96 15.67
CA ASP A 111 0.25 -14.86 16.49
C ASP A 111 -0.37 -14.15 17.69
N GLU A 112 0.36 -13.22 18.30
CA GLU A 112 -0.17 -12.35 19.37
C GLU A 112 -1.26 -11.40 18.84
N ALA A 113 -1.06 -10.76 17.68
CA ALA A 113 -2.06 -9.89 17.06
C ALA A 113 -3.33 -10.67 16.69
N THR A 114 -3.20 -11.94 16.28
CA THR A 114 -4.33 -12.82 15.95
C THR A 114 -5.30 -13.00 17.11
N GLN A 115 -4.84 -12.92 18.36
CA GLN A 115 -5.70 -13.06 19.54
C GLN A 115 -6.76 -11.96 19.66
N SER A 116 -6.52 -10.81 19.02
CA SER A 116 -7.45 -9.68 19.02
C SER A 116 -8.08 -9.39 17.65
N ILE A 117 -7.72 -10.16 16.62
CA ILE A 117 -8.07 -9.84 15.23
C ILE A 117 -9.57 -9.81 14.97
N ASP A 118 -10.34 -10.65 15.63
CA ASP A 118 -11.80 -10.71 15.49
C ASP A 118 -12.50 -9.42 15.98
N SER A 119 -11.82 -8.65 16.82
CA SER A 119 -12.28 -7.33 17.29
C SER A 119 -11.93 -6.19 16.34
N TRP A 120 -11.15 -6.47 15.28
CA TRP A 120 -10.73 -5.47 14.32
C TRP A 120 -11.80 -5.31 13.23
N GLU A 121 -11.90 -4.11 12.69
CA GLU A 121 -12.68 -3.88 11.50
C GLU A 121 -12.07 -4.66 10.32
N GLU A 122 -12.91 -5.12 9.40
CA GLU A 122 -12.56 -6.00 8.28
C GLU A 122 -11.38 -5.49 7.43
N VAL A 123 -11.30 -4.16 7.25
CA VAL A 123 -10.21 -3.52 6.50
C VAL A 123 -8.84 -3.82 7.13
N TYR A 124 -8.76 -3.89 8.46
CA TYR A 124 -7.51 -4.16 9.18
C TYR A 124 -7.21 -5.66 9.25
N GLN A 125 -8.24 -6.47 9.39
CA GLN A 125 -8.11 -7.91 9.26
C GLN A 125 -7.52 -8.25 7.88
N PHE A 126 -8.03 -7.61 6.83
CA PHE A 126 -7.55 -7.81 5.47
C PHE A 126 -6.06 -7.47 5.31
N ALA A 127 -5.60 -6.31 5.81
CA ALA A 127 -4.20 -5.92 5.78
C ALA A 127 -3.32 -6.92 6.53
N TYR A 128 -3.77 -7.38 7.69
CA TYR A 128 -3.09 -8.39 8.49
C TYR A 128 -2.91 -9.71 7.72
N TYR A 129 -4.01 -10.28 7.18
CA TYR A 129 -3.95 -11.55 6.44
C TYR A 129 -3.06 -11.47 5.19
N ARG A 130 -3.02 -10.31 4.53
CA ARG A 130 -2.13 -10.10 3.40
C ARG A 130 -0.66 -10.01 3.79
N SER A 131 -0.36 -9.60 5.00
CA SER A 131 1.01 -9.40 5.48
C SER A 131 1.67 -10.68 5.99
N ASP A 132 0.91 -11.68 6.46
CA ASP A 132 1.45 -12.95 6.97
C ASP A 132 1.61 -13.98 5.85
N LEU A 133 2.85 -14.22 5.43
CA LEU A 133 3.14 -15.17 4.33
C LEU A 133 2.79 -16.62 4.66
N ARG A 134 2.69 -17.01 5.94
CA ARG A 134 2.25 -18.34 6.33
C ARG A 134 0.80 -18.62 5.94
N ARG A 135 0.02 -17.55 5.74
CA ARG A 135 -1.40 -17.59 5.37
C ARG A 135 -1.61 -17.36 3.87
N ARG A 136 -0.64 -17.77 3.06
CA ARG A 136 -0.75 -17.64 1.59
C ARG A 136 -0.72 -19.00 0.93
N GLN A 137 -1.67 -19.22 0.04
CA GLN A 137 -1.64 -20.33 -0.88
C GLN A 137 -0.81 -19.94 -2.10
N ILE A 138 0.23 -20.70 -2.35
CA ILE A 138 1.11 -20.51 -3.51
C ILE A 138 0.75 -21.57 -4.54
N SER A 139 0.31 -21.14 -5.71
CA SER A 139 0.11 -22.02 -6.85
C SER A 139 1.03 -21.60 -8.01
N SER A 140 1.49 -22.59 -8.76
CA SER A 140 2.31 -22.36 -9.93
C SER A 140 1.66 -23.00 -11.17
N GLN A 141 1.57 -22.22 -12.26
CA GLN A 141 1.07 -22.69 -13.53
C GLN A 141 2.12 -22.47 -14.62
N LYS A 142 2.48 -23.50 -15.32
CA LYS A 142 3.39 -23.38 -16.47
C LYS A 142 2.63 -22.73 -17.65
N VAL A 143 3.07 -21.56 -18.06
CA VAL A 143 2.45 -20.78 -19.14
C VAL A 143 3.12 -21.09 -20.49
N SER A 144 4.45 -21.33 -20.48
CA SER A 144 5.23 -21.75 -21.65
C SER A 144 6.44 -22.58 -21.21
N GLN A 145 7.30 -22.98 -22.18
CA GLN A 145 8.51 -23.75 -21.86
C GLN A 145 9.43 -23.02 -20.85
N ASP A 146 9.51 -21.68 -20.97
CA ASP A 146 10.43 -20.84 -20.19
C ASP A 146 9.74 -19.91 -19.20
N ARG A 147 8.40 -20.03 -19.01
CA ARG A 147 7.63 -19.14 -18.13
C ARG A 147 6.71 -19.93 -17.22
N VAL A 148 6.86 -19.65 -15.93
CA VAL A 148 5.98 -20.15 -14.88
C VAL A 148 5.28 -18.93 -14.27
N MET A 149 3.96 -18.97 -14.22
CA MET A 149 3.17 -18.00 -13.47
C MET A 149 3.02 -18.51 -12.04
N ILE A 150 3.46 -17.72 -11.08
CA ILE A 150 3.27 -17.98 -9.66
C ILE A 150 2.13 -17.11 -9.19
N SER A 151 1.07 -17.71 -8.68
CA SER A 151 -0.03 -17.01 -8.03
C SER A 151 0.09 -17.19 -6.54
N VAL A 152 0.02 -16.09 -5.81
CA VAL A 152 0.08 -16.05 -4.35
C VAL A 152 -1.22 -15.43 -3.87
N VAL A 153 -2.08 -16.24 -3.26
CA VAL A 153 -3.40 -15.82 -2.79
C VAL A 153 -3.41 -15.91 -1.27
N PRO A 154 -3.82 -14.85 -0.55
CA PRO A 154 -3.99 -14.93 0.89
C PRO A 154 -5.09 -15.96 1.25
N ASP A 155 -4.81 -16.79 2.24
CA ASP A 155 -5.79 -17.70 2.86
C ASP A 155 -6.60 -16.89 3.89
N MET A 156 -7.70 -16.35 3.44
CA MET A 156 -8.55 -15.44 4.22
C MET A 156 -9.89 -16.09 4.57
N PRO A 157 -10.51 -15.71 5.70
CA PRO A 157 -11.89 -16.05 5.99
C PRO A 157 -12.84 -15.63 4.86
N GLU A 158 -13.93 -16.37 4.68
CA GLU A 158 -14.87 -16.19 3.56
C GLU A 158 -15.45 -14.76 3.49
N ASN A 159 -15.78 -14.17 4.63
CA ASN A 159 -16.25 -12.78 4.71
C ASN A 159 -15.23 -11.77 4.17
N LEU A 160 -13.95 -11.96 4.46
CA LEU A 160 -12.88 -11.09 3.96
C LEU A 160 -12.60 -11.32 2.46
N THR A 161 -12.76 -12.55 1.99
CA THR A 161 -12.65 -12.86 0.56
C THR A 161 -13.72 -12.12 -0.24
N ALA A 162 -14.97 -12.16 0.21
CA ALA A 162 -16.07 -11.43 -0.44
C ALA A 162 -15.83 -9.90 -0.49
N LEU A 163 -15.29 -9.33 0.60
CA LEU A 163 -14.90 -7.91 0.63
C LEU A 163 -13.75 -7.59 -0.34
N SER A 164 -12.76 -8.47 -0.41
CA SER A 164 -11.65 -8.33 -1.36
C SER A 164 -12.14 -8.30 -2.80
N GLU A 165 -13.02 -9.21 -3.16
CA GLU A 165 -13.62 -9.26 -4.49
C GLU A 165 -14.47 -8.01 -4.78
N GLN A 166 -15.22 -7.53 -3.78
CA GLN A 166 -16.00 -6.30 -3.92
C GLN A 166 -15.06 -5.08 -4.11
N ALA A 167 -13.99 -4.99 -3.34
CA ALA A 167 -13.00 -3.92 -3.46
C ALA A 167 -12.31 -3.96 -4.83
N GLN A 168 -11.98 -5.16 -5.32
CA GLN A 168 -11.39 -5.35 -6.64
C GLN A 168 -12.36 -4.90 -7.76
N ARG A 169 -13.63 -5.29 -7.70
CA ARG A 169 -14.66 -4.83 -8.65
C ARG A 169 -14.81 -3.31 -8.65
N ASN A 170 -14.87 -2.71 -7.47
CA ASN A 170 -14.96 -1.24 -7.32
C ASN A 170 -13.74 -0.54 -7.91
N TYR A 171 -12.53 -1.11 -7.71
CA TYR A 171 -11.30 -0.58 -8.29
C TYR A 171 -11.30 -0.69 -9.82
N GLU A 172 -11.70 -1.82 -10.37
CA GLU A 172 -11.80 -2.01 -11.82
C GLU A 172 -12.81 -1.05 -12.46
N ASP A 173 -13.96 -0.86 -11.82
CA ASP A 173 -14.94 0.13 -12.26
C ASP A 173 -14.40 1.55 -12.20
N PHE A 174 -13.72 1.91 -11.12
CA PHE A 174 -13.04 3.20 -11.02
C PHE A 174 -12.02 3.38 -12.13
N MET A 175 -11.15 2.38 -12.36
CA MET A 175 -10.09 2.44 -13.38
C MET A 175 -10.66 2.57 -14.80
N ARG A 176 -11.86 2.04 -15.09
CA ARG A 176 -12.54 2.26 -16.37
C ARG A 176 -12.89 3.73 -16.60
N HIS A 177 -13.18 4.48 -15.52
CA HIS A 177 -13.57 5.88 -15.62
C HIS A 177 -12.38 6.85 -15.55
N VAL A 178 -11.20 6.39 -15.10
CA VAL A 178 -10.00 7.24 -14.97
C VAL A 178 -9.63 7.94 -16.27
N PRO A 179 -9.59 7.30 -17.46
CA PRO A 179 -9.28 7.98 -18.70
C PRO A 179 -10.25 9.11 -19.03
N LEU A 180 -11.53 8.93 -18.75
CA LEU A 180 -12.55 9.96 -18.93
C LEU A 180 -12.34 11.14 -17.97
N MET A 181 -12.04 10.86 -16.71
CA MET A 181 -11.78 11.88 -15.69
C MET A 181 -10.54 12.71 -16.06
N LEU A 182 -9.47 12.06 -16.51
CA LEU A 182 -8.23 12.73 -16.92
C LEU A 182 -8.43 13.57 -18.18
N TRP A 183 -9.18 13.07 -19.15
CA TRP A 183 -9.56 13.86 -20.32
C TRP A 183 -10.40 15.08 -19.97
N ALA A 184 -11.41 14.92 -19.12
CA ALA A 184 -12.27 16.01 -18.69
C ALA A 184 -11.50 17.10 -17.93
N ASP A 185 -10.60 16.68 -17.01
CA ASP A 185 -9.73 17.60 -16.29
C ASP A 185 -8.79 18.36 -17.24
N ALA A 186 -8.18 17.67 -18.21
CA ALA A 186 -7.33 18.29 -19.22
C ALA A 186 -8.11 19.33 -20.06
N LYS A 187 -9.36 19.02 -20.43
CA LYS A 187 -10.24 19.94 -21.16
C LYS A 187 -10.60 21.16 -20.31
N LEU A 188 -10.99 20.96 -19.06
CA LEU A 188 -11.33 22.05 -18.14
C LEU A 188 -10.16 22.99 -17.88
N ARG A 189 -8.94 22.47 -17.87
CA ARG A 189 -7.71 23.27 -17.71
C ARG A 189 -7.19 23.89 -19.01
N GLY A 190 -7.84 23.62 -20.15
CA GLY A 190 -7.37 24.09 -21.46
C GLY A 190 -6.11 23.40 -21.97
N ASN A 191 -5.71 22.28 -21.35
CA ASN A 191 -4.54 21.49 -21.76
C ASN A 191 -4.92 20.55 -22.91
N GLN A 192 -4.87 21.06 -24.14
CA GLN A 192 -5.25 20.30 -25.33
C GLN A 192 -4.31 19.12 -25.59
N GLU A 193 -3.01 19.27 -25.32
CA GLU A 193 -2.03 18.21 -25.52
C GLU A 193 -2.31 17.00 -24.64
N ALA A 194 -2.59 17.23 -23.35
CA ALA A 194 -2.99 16.16 -22.44
C ALA A 194 -4.33 15.53 -22.84
N ALA A 195 -5.30 16.31 -23.32
CA ALA A 195 -6.57 15.79 -23.79
C ALA A 195 -6.45 14.93 -25.05
N GLN A 196 -5.49 15.20 -25.94
CA GLN A 196 -5.22 14.40 -27.15
C GLN A 196 -4.70 12.99 -26.84
N GLN A 197 -4.20 12.74 -25.63
CA GLN A 197 -3.79 11.39 -25.20
C GLN A 197 -4.98 10.42 -25.06
N TYR A 198 -6.21 10.94 -25.09
CA TYR A 198 -7.45 10.18 -24.95
C TYR A 198 -8.36 10.36 -26.18
N PRO A 199 -7.93 9.86 -27.37
CA PRO A 199 -8.63 10.09 -28.63
C PRO A 199 -10.05 9.51 -28.67
N GLN A 200 -10.35 8.49 -27.83
CA GLN A 200 -11.68 7.90 -27.69
C GLN A 200 -12.75 8.90 -27.21
N PHE A 201 -12.34 10.01 -26.61
CA PHE A 201 -13.24 11.07 -26.13
C PHE A 201 -13.22 12.33 -27.00
N ALA A 202 -12.50 12.31 -28.16
CA ALA A 202 -12.32 13.48 -29.00
C ALA A 202 -13.64 14.01 -29.59
N GLY A 203 -14.63 13.12 -29.80
CA GLY A 203 -15.97 13.49 -30.30
C GLY A 203 -16.94 14.03 -29.25
N GLY A 204 -16.51 14.15 -28.00
CA GLY A 204 -17.39 14.42 -26.87
C GLY A 204 -18.01 13.16 -26.29
N ILE A 205 -18.72 13.31 -25.18
CA ILE A 205 -19.47 12.20 -24.57
C ILE A 205 -20.87 12.31 -25.13
N GLU A 206 -21.28 11.35 -25.97
CA GLU A 206 -22.70 11.24 -26.32
C GLU A 206 -23.48 10.85 -25.04
N PRO A 207 -24.53 11.62 -24.67
CA PRO A 207 -25.37 11.22 -23.56
C PRO A 207 -26.06 9.90 -23.91
N VAL A 208 -25.83 8.88 -23.06
CA VAL A 208 -26.56 7.60 -23.11
C VAL A 208 -27.93 7.78 -22.49
#